data_95fa1c14fa7c668256aa87aee7c547a2
#
_entry.id   95fa1c14fa7c668256aa87aee7c547a2
#
_cell.length_a   1.000
_cell.length_b   1.000
_cell.length_c   1.000
_cell.angle_alpha   90.00
_cell.angle_beta   90.00
_cell.angle_gamma   90.00
#
_symmetry.space_group_name_H-M   'P 1'
#
loop_
_entity.id
_entity.type
_entity.pdbx_description
1 polymer ?
#
loop_
_entity_poly.entity_id
_entity_poly.type
_entity_poly.pdbx_seq_one_letter_code
_entity_poly.pdbx_strand_id
1 'polypeptide(L)'
;MCIRDSSRTVPYISKVTGVPMVDLAVRCCLGEKLTDMGYGTGLHPNAPYVAVKVPVFSFEKLHGVDTQFGPEMKSTGEVLGIAPNFHDALLKGLIGAGYTFKTPGPASCCIFTVKDSDKPEFVDIAWKLKNMGYKLYGTSGTCAWLNKHMVPCNEVRNMSGEAPNIVDLLQSGLVDYVFSTSAKGRDPKRDSVRLRRKAVELSIPCITAVDTANALVNCLRSDHSMKDIPLVDIATLYHKK
;
A
#
# COMPACT_ATOMS: atom_id res chain seq x y z
N MET A 1 7.53 23.88 0.27
CA MET A 1 6.84 23.23 1.39
C MET A 1 5.43 22.89 0.94
N CYS A 2 5.07 21.61 0.85
CA CYS A 2 3.70 21.24 0.54
C CYS A 2 2.90 21.25 1.85
N ILE A 3 2.12 22.28 2.07
CA ILE A 3 1.13 22.29 3.14
C ILE A 3 0.00 21.38 2.68
N ARG A 4 -0.18 20.26 3.37
CA ARG A 4 -1.32 19.39 3.15
C ARG A 4 -2.40 19.72 4.17
N ASP A 5 -3.29 20.57 3.77
CA ASP A 5 -4.53 20.80 4.49
C ASP A 5 -5.50 19.67 4.17
N SER A 6 -5.32 18.56 4.87
CA SER A 6 -6.19 17.40 4.68
C SER A 6 -7.17 17.34 5.83
N SER A 7 -8.45 17.47 5.52
CA SER A 7 -9.54 17.36 6.49
C SER A 7 -9.53 16.03 7.27
N ARG A 8 -8.90 14.98 6.72
CA ARG A 8 -8.77 13.67 7.36
C ARG A 8 -7.46 13.52 8.13
N THR A 9 -6.40 14.23 7.77
CA THR A 9 -5.10 14.12 8.44
C THR A 9 -5.14 14.69 9.85
N VAL A 10 -5.85 15.78 10.09
CA VAL A 10 -5.95 16.42 11.41
C VAL A 10 -6.63 15.50 12.44
N PRO A 11 -7.83 14.94 12.18
CA PRO A 11 -8.41 13.94 13.09
C PRO A 11 -7.53 12.72 13.32
N TYR A 12 -6.84 12.25 12.26
CA TYR A 12 -5.89 11.13 12.36
C TYR A 12 -4.75 11.46 13.32
N ILE A 13 -4.07 12.59 13.14
CA ILE A 13 -2.96 13.01 14.00
C ILE A 13 -3.45 13.25 15.43
N SER A 14 -4.63 13.84 15.62
CA SER A 14 -5.22 14.03 16.95
C SER A 14 -5.38 12.71 17.69
N LYS A 15 -5.84 11.66 17.00
CA LYS A 15 -5.96 10.32 17.58
C LYS A 15 -4.60 9.68 17.87
N VAL A 16 -3.63 9.87 16.97
CA VAL A 16 -2.28 9.30 17.10
C VAL A 16 -1.47 9.95 18.21
N THR A 17 -1.62 11.25 18.41
CA THR A 17 -0.84 12.02 19.40
C THR A 17 -1.55 12.24 20.72
N GLY A 18 -2.87 12.03 20.77
CA GLY A 18 -3.71 12.40 21.91
C GLY A 18 -3.94 13.92 22.04
N VAL A 19 -3.45 14.71 21.08
CA VAL A 19 -3.60 16.18 21.08
C VAL A 19 -4.90 16.55 20.36
N PRO A 20 -5.87 17.25 21.00
CA PRO A 20 -7.14 17.61 20.39
C PRO A 20 -6.97 18.80 19.43
N MET A 21 -6.34 18.57 18.28
CA MET A 21 -5.89 19.63 17.37
C MET A 21 -7.02 20.52 16.85
N VAL A 22 -8.21 19.95 16.64
CA VAL A 22 -9.36 20.73 16.16
C VAL A 22 -9.86 21.70 17.25
N ASP A 23 -9.98 21.22 18.48
CA ASP A 23 -10.36 22.06 19.63
C ASP A 23 -9.35 23.19 19.85
N LEU A 24 -8.06 22.85 19.87
CA LEU A 24 -6.99 23.83 20.00
C LEU A 24 -7.01 24.87 18.88
N ALA A 25 -7.24 24.45 17.64
CA ALA A 25 -7.32 25.38 16.51
C ALA A 25 -8.50 26.36 16.66
N VAL A 26 -9.68 25.87 17.07
CA VAL A 26 -10.86 26.73 17.31
C VAL A 26 -10.57 27.71 18.43
N ARG A 27 -10.03 27.29 19.55
CA ARG A 27 -9.69 28.15 20.69
C ARG A 27 -8.64 29.19 20.32
N CYS A 28 -7.64 28.85 19.52
CA CYS A 28 -6.67 29.80 18.99
C CYS A 28 -7.35 30.84 18.07
N CYS A 29 -8.30 30.44 17.24
CA CYS A 29 -9.08 31.38 16.41
C CYS A 29 -9.93 32.34 17.27
N LEU A 30 -10.33 31.93 18.47
CA LEU A 30 -11.02 32.74 19.44
C LEU A 30 -10.09 33.62 20.30
N GLY A 31 -8.78 33.58 20.07
CA GLY A 31 -7.79 34.44 20.71
C GLY A 31 -7.04 33.81 21.89
N GLU A 32 -7.28 32.54 22.23
CA GLU A 32 -6.51 31.82 23.25
C GLU A 32 -5.11 31.49 22.76
N LYS A 33 -4.14 31.48 23.65
CA LYS A 33 -2.76 31.11 23.33
C LYS A 33 -2.50 29.64 23.65
N LEU A 34 -1.74 28.94 22.80
CA LEU A 34 -1.36 27.53 23.03
C LEU A 34 -0.66 27.31 24.35
N THR A 35 0.16 28.29 24.81
CA THR A 35 0.84 28.26 26.10
C THR A 35 -0.14 28.18 27.26
N ASP A 36 -1.24 28.91 27.19
CA ASP A 36 -2.26 28.97 28.25
C ASP A 36 -3.08 27.66 28.32
N MET A 37 -3.08 26.91 27.22
CA MET A 37 -3.72 25.60 27.09
C MET A 37 -2.77 24.42 27.45
N GLY A 38 -1.57 24.72 27.95
CA GLY A 38 -0.59 23.73 28.34
C GLY A 38 0.28 23.19 27.20
N TYR A 39 0.22 23.80 26.02
CA TYR A 39 1.07 23.47 24.88
C TYR A 39 2.16 24.53 24.73
N GLY A 40 3.43 24.09 24.97
CA GLY A 40 4.59 24.97 24.84
C GLY A 40 5.06 25.18 23.42
N THR A 41 6.25 25.76 23.28
CA THR A 41 7.00 25.83 22.03
C THR A 41 7.88 24.60 21.86
N GLY A 42 8.06 24.17 20.61
CA GLY A 42 8.91 23.01 20.27
C GLY A 42 8.13 21.85 19.66
N LEU A 43 8.80 20.71 19.60
CA LEU A 43 8.20 19.49 19.05
C LEU A 43 7.47 18.71 20.14
N HIS A 44 6.30 18.20 19.79
CA HIS A 44 5.58 17.25 20.65
C HIS A 44 6.42 15.97 20.83
N PRO A 45 6.44 15.35 22.04
CA PRO A 45 7.14 14.10 22.26
C PRO A 45 6.68 13.00 21.29
N ASN A 46 7.63 12.15 20.88
CA ASN A 46 7.30 11.01 20.05
C ASN A 46 6.38 10.04 20.78
N ALA A 47 5.38 9.52 20.05
CA ALA A 47 4.54 8.44 20.56
C ALA A 47 5.36 7.15 20.76
N PRO A 48 5.03 6.31 21.76
CA PRO A 48 5.76 5.07 22.04
C PRO A 48 5.42 3.93 21.05
N TYR A 49 4.79 4.24 19.96
CA TYR A 49 4.38 3.29 18.92
C TYR A 49 4.46 3.92 17.55
N VAL A 50 4.39 3.06 16.53
CA VAL A 50 4.32 3.46 15.13
C VAL A 50 2.86 3.51 14.69
N ALA A 51 2.49 4.60 14.03
CA ALA A 51 1.17 4.77 13.43
C ALA A 51 1.30 4.89 11.91
N VAL A 52 0.58 4.04 11.18
CA VAL A 52 0.54 4.03 9.72
C VAL A 52 -0.85 4.36 9.23
N LYS A 53 -0.95 5.36 8.37
CA LYS A 53 -2.19 5.73 7.69
C LYS A 53 -2.25 5.04 6.32
N VAL A 54 -3.26 4.20 6.12
CA VAL A 54 -3.51 3.54 4.84
C VAL A 54 -4.77 4.13 4.20
N PRO A 55 -4.69 4.72 3.01
CA PRO A 55 -5.87 5.22 2.31
C PRO A 55 -6.71 4.07 1.76
N VAL A 56 -8.02 4.23 1.78
CA VAL A 56 -8.98 3.30 1.17
C VAL A 56 -9.55 3.92 -0.10
N PHE A 57 -9.67 3.12 -1.14
CA PHE A 57 -10.20 3.53 -2.43
C PHE A 57 -11.38 2.63 -2.80
N SER A 58 -12.38 3.21 -3.48
CA SER A 58 -13.57 2.47 -3.96
C SER A 58 -13.56 2.29 -5.48
N PHE A 59 -12.37 2.19 -6.07
CA PHE A 59 -12.25 2.05 -7.53
C PHE A 59 -12.88 0.76 -8.08
N GLU A 60 -12.94 -0.28 -7.28
CA GLU A 60 -13.60 -1.54 -7.61
C GLU A 60 -15.11 -1.40 -7.86
N LYS A 61 -15.74 -0.39 -7.21
CA LYS A 61 -17.17 -0.07 -7.35
C LYS A 61 -17.46 0.93 -8.45
N LEU A 62 -16.43 1.59 -8.98
CA LEU A 62 -16.54 2.67 -9.94
C LEU A 62 -15.93 2.26 -11.29
N HIS A 63 -16.72 1.61 -12.12
CA HIS A 63 -16.26 1.19 -13.45
C HIS A 63 -15.89 2.40 -14.32
N GLY A 64 -14.76 2.29 -15.03
CA GLY A 64 -14.31 3.30 -15.98
C GLY A 64 -13.57 4.50 -15.39
N VAL A 65 -13.41 4.59 -14.08
CA VAL A 65 -12.67 5.69 -13.42
C VAL A 65 -11.17 5.51 -13.60
N ASP A 66 -10.46 6.63 -13.77
CA ASP A 66 -9.00 6.66 -13.79
C ASP A 66 -8.43 6.34 -12.40
N THR A 67 -7.73 5.21 -12.30
CA THR A 67 -7.10 4.74 -11.06
C THR A 67 -5.73 5.36 -10.79
N GLN A 68 -5.23 6.25 -11.67
CA GLN A 68 -3.97 6.95 -11.45
C GLN A 68 -4.09 8.01 -10.36
N PHE A 69 -3.08 8.08 -9.50
CA PHE A 69 -2.96 9.15 -8.53
C PHE A 69 -2.49 10.45 -9.18
N GLY A 70 -3.13 11.53 -8.80
CA GLY A 70 -2.84 12.91 -9.20
C GLY A 70 -2.83 13.83 -7.97
N PRO A 71 -2.85 15.14 -8.18
CA PRO A 71 -2.94 16.11 -7.08
C PRO A 71 -4.28 16.05 -6.34
N GLU A 72 -5.31 15.48 -6.98
CA GLU A 72 -6.66 15.36 -6.41
C GLU A 72 -6.75 14.20 -5.42
N MET A 73 -7.57 14.36 -4.39
CA MET A 73 -7.85 13.30 -3.44
C MET A 73 -8.86 12.30 -4.04
N LYS A 74 -8.42 11.06 -4.26
CA LYS A 74 -9.26 9.96 -4.77
C LYS A 74 -9.63 8.94 -3.71
N SER A 75 -9.08 9.04 -2.50
CA SER A 75 -9.42 8.13 -1.40
C SER A 75 -10.82 8.39 -0.86
N THR A 76 -11.56 7.33 -0.57
CA THR A 76 -12.92 7.37 0.01
C THR A 76 -12.92 7.18 1.52
N GLY A 77 -11.81 6.70 2.07
CA GLY A 77 -11.60 6.48 3.49
C GLY A 77 -10.13 6.42 3.84
N GLU A 78 -9.85 6.23 5.12
CA GLU A 78 -8.50 5.96 5.63
C GLU A 78 -8.58 5.06 6.85
N VAL A 79 -7.56 4.23 7.03
CA VAL A 79 -7.41 3.30 8.15
C VAL A 79 -6.16 3.65 8.93
N LEU A 80 -6.26 3.53 10.23
CA LEU A 80 -5.17 3.69 11.18
C LEU A 80 -4.66 2.32 11.63
N GLY A 81 -3.41 2.00 11.30
CA GLY A 81 -2.68 0.89 11.91
C GLY A 81 -1.76 1.40 13.01
N ILE A 82 -1.84 0.83 14.21
CA ILE A 82 -0.96 1.14 15.35
C ILE A 82 -0.32 -0.13 15.88
N ALA A 83 1.00 -0.10 16.06
CA ALA A 83 1.77 -1.18 16.65
C ALA A 83 3.11 -0.67 17.20
N PRO A 84 3.84 -1.46 18.00
CA PRO A 84 5.19 -1.11 18.46
C PRO A 84 6.21 -0.96 17.33
N ASN A 85 6.00 -1.63 16.20
CA ASN A 85 6.89 -1.59 15.04
C ASN A 85 6.14 -1.27 13.74
N PHE A 86 6.89 -0.88 12.72
CA PHE A 86 6.35 -0.45 11.43
C PHE A 86 5.62 -1.57 10.68
N HIS A 87 6.17 -2.78 10.66
CA HIS A 87 5.59 -3.88 9.88
C HIS A 87 4.21 -4.27 10.39
N ASP A 88 4.05 -4.42 11.70
CA ASP A 88 2.75 -4.75 12.32
C ASP A 88 1.75 -3.61 12.17
N ALA A 89 2.20 -2.35 12.29
CA ALA A 89 1.34 -1.19 12.09
C ALA A 89 0.85 -1.11 10.62
N LEU A 90 1.74 -1.36 9.65
CA LEU A 90 1.39 -1.41 8.23
C LEU A 90 0.46 -2.59 7.94
N LEU A 91 0.75 -3.78 8.47
CA LEU A 91 -0.08 -4.96 8.29
C LEU A 91 -1.52 -4.71 8.78
N LYS A 92 -1.69 -4.17 9.99
CA LYS A 92 -2.99 -3.77 10.53
C LYS A 92 -3.71 -2.76 9.62
N GLY A 93 -3.01 -1.75 9.17
CA GLY A 93 -3.55 -0.75 8.28
C GLY A 93 -4.01 -1.33 6.94
N LEU A 94 -3.23 -2.22 6.35
CA LEU A 94 -3.59 -2.90 5.09
C LEU A 94 -4.79 -3.83 5.27
N ILE A 95 -4.83 -4.62 6.34
CA ILE A 95 -5.99 -5.48 6.66
C ILE A 95 -7.26 -4.63 6.84
N GLY A 96 -7.17 -3.56 7.62
CA GLY A 96 -8.29 -2.64 7.80
C GLY A 96 -8.72 -1.92 6.52
N ALA A 97 -7.83 -1.76 5.56
CA ALA A 97 -8.12 -1.22 4.24
C ALA A 97 -8.71 -2.27 3.26
N GLY A 98 -8.93 -3.51 3.72
CA GLY A 98 -9.55 -4.57 2.92
C GLY A 98 -8.55 -5.49 2.20
N TYR A 99 -7.25 -5.34 2.43
CA TYR A 99 -6.27 -6.28 1.88
C TYR A 99 -6.39 -7.63 2.60
N THR A 100 -6.47 -8.70 1.81
CA THR A 100 -6.45 -10.06 2.34
C THR A 100 -5.07 -10.66 2.16
N PHE A 101 -4.50 -11.16 3.26
CA PHE A 101 -3.23 -11.87 3.27
C PHE A 101 -3.52 -13.36 3.34
N LYS A 102 -3.23 -14.06 2.26
CA LYS A 102 -3.40 -15.51 2.16
C LYS A 102 -2.03 -16.17 2.17
N THR A 103 -1.92 -17.29 2.83
CA THR A 103 -0.78 -18.18 2.63
C THR A 103 -0.78 -18.65 1.18
N PRO A 104 0.33 -18.53 0.45
CA PRO A 104 0.37 -18.91 -0.95
C PRO A 104 0.06 -20.40 -1.12
N GLY A 105 -0.92 -20.69 -1.96
CA GLY A 105 -1.22 -22.06 -2.40
C GLY A 105 -0.32 -22.51 -3.55
N PRO A 106 -0.39 -23.77 -3.96
CA PRO A 106 0.46 -24.32 -5.02
C PRO A 106 0.35 -23.62 -6.37
N ALA A 107 -0.76 -22.93 -6.60
CA ALA A 107 -1.05 -22.19 -7.83
C ALA A 107 -0.93 -20.67 -7.68
N SER A 108 -0.73 -20.16 -6.47
CA SER A 108 -0.60 -18.72 -6.19
C SER A 108 0.51 -18.08 -6.99
N CYS A 109 0.23 -16.94 -7.61
CA CYS A 109 1.21 -16.28 -8.45
C CYS A 109 1.20 -14.75 -8.32
N CYS A 110 2.33 -14.18 -8.72
CA CYS A 110 2.53 -12.73 -8.81
C CYS A 110 2.93 -12.33 -10.23
N ILE A 111 2.42 -11.18 -10.69
CA ILE A 111 2.78 -10.63 -12.01
C ILE A 111 3.69 -9.41 -11.81
N PHE A 112 4.78 -9.37 -12.60
CA PHE A 112 5.75 -8.28 -12.61
C PHE A 112 5.81 -7.59 -13.97
N THR A 113 5.56 -6.28 -13.99
CA THR A 113 5.77 -5.41 -15.14
C THR A 113 6.55 -4.18 -14.67
N VAL A 114 7.87 -4.31 -14.63
CA VAL A 114 8.74 -3.34 -13.97
C VAL A 114 9.54 -2.56 -15.01
N LYS A 115 9.59 -1.22 -14.87
CA LYS A 115 10.45 -0.38 -15.71
C LYS A 115 11.93 -0.66 -15.42
N ASP A 116 12.80 -0.41 -16.40
CA ASP A 116 14.20 -0.80 -16.33
C ASP A 116 14.97 -0.19 -15.15
N SER A 117 14.67 1.06 -14.78
CA SER A 117 15.32 1.73 -13.64
C SER A 117 15.04 1.05 -12.29
N ASP A 118 13.90 0.37 -12.15
CA ASP A 118 13.46 -0.20 -10.89
C ASP A 118 13.79 -1.71 -10.78
N LYS A 119 14.15 -2.33 -11.91
CA LYS A 119 14.46 -3.77 -11.95
C LYS A 119 15.50 -4.24 -10.93
N PRO A 120 16.61 -3.50 -10.69
CA PRO A 120 17.60 -3.94 -9.71
C PRO A 120 17.02 -4.14 -8.31
N GLU A 121 16.18 -3.22 -7.84
CA GLU A 121 15.56 -3.30 -6.51
C GLU A 121 14.49 -4.39 -6.42
N PHE A 122 13.85 -4.74 -7.55
CA PHE A 122 12.86 -5.81 -7.60
C PHE A 122 13.42 -7.23 -7.51
N VAL A 123 14.72 -7.44 -7.69
CA VAL A 123 15.35 -8.76 -7.57
C VAL A 123 15.15 -9.34 -6.17
N ASP A 124 15.42 -8.56 -5.12
CA ASP A 124 15.23 -8.99 -3.72
C ASP A 124 13.75 -9.25 -3.39
N ILE A 125 12.86 -8.37 -3.85
CA ILE A 125 11.42 -8.51 -3.70
C ILE A 125 10.92 -9.82 -4.34
N ALA A 126 11.34 -10.09 -5.56
CA ALA A 126 10.97 -11.28 -6.30
C ALA A 126 11.53 -12.56 -5.63
N TRP A 127 12.77 -12.52 -5.14
CA TRP A 127 13.35 -13.62 -4.36
C TRP A 127 12.54 -13.91 -3.10
N LYS A 128 12.17 -12.91 -2.35
CA LYS A 128 11.34 -13.06 -1.13
C LYS A 128 10.02 -13.75 -1.46
N LEU A 129 9.32 -13.29 -2.51
CA LEU A 129 8.05 -13.90 -2.94
C LEU A 129 8.22 -15.33 -3.43
N LYS A 130 9.28 -15.60 -4.20
CA LYS A 130 9.60 -16.95 -4.64
C LYS A 130 9.82 -17.92 -3.47
N ASN A 131 10.56 -17.48 -2.46
CA ASN A 131 10.84 -18.27 -1.25
C ASN A 131 9.60 -18.51 -0.39
N MET A 132 8.59 -17.62 -0.48
CA MET A 132 7.28 -17.86 0.14
C MET A 132 6.39 -18.82 -0.64
N GLY A 133 6.79 -19.27 -1.82
CA GLY A 133 6.06 -20.25 -2.63
C GLY A 133 5.25 -19.68 -3.79
N TYR A 134 5.31 -18.37 -4.05
CA TYR A 134 4.63 -17.80 -5.22
C TYR A 134 5.31 -18.18 -6.53
N LYS A 135 4.51 -18.47 -7.55
CA LYS A 135 4.97 -18.53 -8.94
C LYS A 135 5.10 -17.12 -9.49
N LEU A 136 6.21 -16.81 -10.12
CA LEU A 136 6.47 -15.48 -10.66
C LEU A 136 6.24 -15.47 -12.15
N TYR A 137 5.48 -14.49 -12.63
CA TYR A 137 5.26 -14.20 -14.03
C TYR A 137 5.70 -12.77 -14.34
N GLY A 138 6.30 -12.56 -15.49
CA GLY A 138 6.76 -11.23 -15.89
C GLY A 138 6.66 -11.03 -17.40
N THR A 139 6.52 -9.76 -17.81
CA THR A 139 6.70 -9.39 -19.21
C THR A 139 8.13 -9.71 -19.65
N SER A 140 8.36 -9.94 -20.96
CA SER A 140 9.61 -10.40 -21.55
C SER A 140 10.86 -9.76 -20.94
N GLY A 141 10.94 -8.42 -20.94
CA GLY A 141 12.09 -7.69 -20.38
C GLY A 141 12.25 -7.82 -18.86
N THR A 142 11.16 -7.96 -18.10
CA THR A 142 11.22 -8.17 -16.65
C THR A 142 11.58 -9.61 -16.32
N CYS A 143 10.99 -10.56 -17.03
CA CYS A 143 11.27 -11.99 -16.89
C CYS A 143 12.73 -12.31 -17.22
N ALA A 144 13.25 -11.81 -18.34
CA ALA A 144 14.65 -11.98 -18.74
C ALA A 144 15.62 -11.40 -17.68
N TRP A 145 15.29 -10.22 -17.11
CA TRP A 145 16.09 -9.61 -16.05
C TRP A 145 16.12 -10.47 -14.78
N LEU A 146 14.96 -10.92 -14.29
CA LEU A 146 14.87 -11.76 -13.09
C LEU A 146 15.59 -13.09 -13.27
N ASN A 147 15.41 -13.76 -14.40
CA ASN A 147 16.10 -15.03 -14.72
C ASN A 147 17.62 -14.84 -14.79
N LYS A 148 18.09 -13.72 -15.35
CA LYS A 148 19.53 -13.39 -15.34
C LYS A 148 20.10 -13.27 -13.92
N HIS A 149 19.28 -12.83 -12.96
CA HIS A 149 19.64 -12.71 -11.54
C HIS A 149 19.23 -13.94 -10.72
N MET A 150 19.08 -15.09 -11.37
CA MET A 150 18.79 -16.39 -10.74
C MET A 150 17.43 -16.47 -10.05
N VAL A 151 16.51 -15.55 -10.32
CA VAL A 151 15.13 -15.59 -9.82
C VAL A 151 14.23 -16.22 -10.88
N PRO A 152 13.75 -17.46 -10.67
CA PRO A 152 12.91 -18.15 -11.65
C PRO A 152 11.61 -17.37 -11.91
N CYS A 153 11.43 -16.92 -13.13
CA CYS A 153 10.26 -16.17 -13.57
C CYS A 153 9.78 -16.72 -14.92
N ASN A 154 8.48 -16.91 -15.06
CA ASN A 154 7.84 -17.35 -16.29
C ASN A 154 7.46 -16.13 -17.13
N GLU A 155 7.73 -16.20 -18.41
CA GLU A 155 7.32 -15.13 -19.32
C GLU A 155 5.81 -15.17 -19.57
N VAL A 156 5.17 -14.00 -19.57
CA VAL A 156 3.79 -13.81 -19.98
C VAL A 156 3.72 -12.71 -21.01
N ARG A 157 2.91 -12.90 -22.05
CA ARG A 157 2.70 -11.92 -23.11
C ARG A 157 1.98 -10.67 -22.57
N ASN A 158 2.27 -9.53 -23.16
CA ASN A 158 1.61 -8.26 -22.83
C ASN A 158 0.10 -8.34 -23.10
N MET A 159 -0.66 -7.40 -22.57
CA MET A 159 -2.12 -7.32 -22.71
C MET A 159 -2.61 -7.26 -24.15
N SER A 160 -1.78 -6.75 -25.06
CA SER A 160 -2.10 -6.65 -26.51
C SER A 160 -1.61 -7.87 -27.32
N GLY A 161 -0.98 -8.85 -26.65
CA GLY A 161 -0.49 -10.07 -27.28
C GLY A 161 -1.57 -11.12 -27.46
N GLU A 162 -1.29 -12.13 -28.31
CA GLU A 162 -2.16 -13.28 -28.47
C GLU A 162 -2.27 -14.08 -27.17
N ALA A 163 -3.39 -14.76 -26.97
CA ALA A 163 -3.60 -15.63 -25.82
C ALA A 163 -2.63 -16.85 -25.84
N PRO A 164 -2.15 -17.35 -24.69
CA PRO A 164 -2.41 -16.83 -23.36
C PRO A 164 -1.56 -15.57 -23.04
N ASN A 165 -2.19 -14.56 -22.48
CA ASN A 165 -1.55 -13.30 -22.11
C ASN A 165 -1.84 -12.89 -20.66
N ILE A 166 -1.40 -11.71 -20.26
CA ILE A 166 -1.62 -11.19 -18.89
C ILE A 166 -3.10 -11.14 -18.50
N VAL A 167 -4.01 -10.84 -19.46
CA VAL A 167 -5.45 -10.76 -19.15
C VAL A 167 -6.00 -12.12 -18.76
N ASP A 168 -5.62 -13.16 -19.51
CA ASP A 168 -6.04 -14.53 -19.24
C ASP A 168 -5.52 -14.98 -17.86
N LEU A 169 -4.28 -14.63 -17.53
CA LEU A 169 -3.68 -14.94 -16.23
C LEU A 169 -4.40 -14.21 -15.09
N LEU A 170 -4.75 -12.92 -15.25
CA LEU A 170 -5.53 -12.18 -14.25
C LEU A 170 -6.92 -12.77 -14.03
N GLN A 171 -7.58 -13.22 -15.11
CA GLN A 171 -8.92 -13.82 -15.06
C GLN A 171 -8.93 -15.25 -14.51
N SER A 172 -7.77 -15.91 -14.43
CA SER A 172 -7.67 -17.28 -13.90
C SER A 172 -7.99 -17.38 -12.39
N GLY A 173 -7.99 -16.26 -11.67
CA GLY A 173 -8.16 -16.23 -10.21
C GLY A 173 -6.95 -16.71 -9.41
N LEU A 174 -5.81 -16.98 -10.07
CA LEU A 174 -4.58 -17.47 -9.45
C LEU A 174 -3.61 -16.35 -9.04
N VAL A 175 -3.87 -15.12 -9.51
CA VAL A 175 -3.01 -13.96 -9.26
C VAL A 175 -3.37 -13.33 -7.93
N ASP A 176 -2.43 -13.33 -6.99
CA ASP A 176 -2.61 -12.68 -5.69
C ASP A 176 -2.11 -11.22 -5.68
N TYR A 177 -1.05 -10.92 -6.44
CA TYR A 177 -0.46 -9.57 -6.49
C TYR A 177 0.03 -9.22 -7.89
N VAL A 178 -0.13 -7.94 -8.24
CA VAL A 178 0.45 -7.34 -9.43
C VAL A 178 1.44 -6.26 -9.02
N PHE A 179 2.67 -6.34 -9.47
CA PHE A 179 3.71 -5.32 -9.29
C PHE A 179 3.94 -4.63 -10.65
N SER A 180 3.51 -3.39 -10.76
CA SER A 180 3.55 -2.66 -12.04
C SER A 180 4.12 -1.25 -11.84
N THR A 181 5.44 -1.12 -12.00
CA THR A 181 6.08 0.20 -12.05
C THR A 181 6.17 0.64 -13.50
N SER A 182 5.47 1.68 -13.87
CA SER A 182 5.48 2.19 -15.24
C SER A 182 6.17 3.55 -15.34
N ALA A 183 6.68 3.87 -16.52
CA ALA A 183 7.11 5.21 -16.84
C ALA A 183 5.94 6.21 -16.66
N LYS A 184 6.26 7.44 -16.27
CA LYS A 184 5.28 8.51 -16.08
C LYS A 184 4.46 8.72 -17.36
N GLY A 185 3.15 8.81 -17.25
CA GLY A 185 2.24 9.13 -18.36
C GLY A 185 0.81 8.65 -18.09
N ARG A 186 -0.17 9.42 -18.57
CA ARG A 186 -1.61 9.18 -18.36
C ARG A 186 -2.31 8.60 -19.59
N ASP A 187 -1.57 8.13 -20.59
CA ASP A 187 -2.18 7.59 -21.80
C ASP A 187 -2.97 6.31 -21.48
N PRO A 188 -4.32 6.33 -21.64
CA PRO A 188 -5.17 5.18 -21.35
C PRO A 188 -4.90 3.95 -22.23
N LYS A 189 -4.23 4.14 -23.35
CA LYS A 189 -3.89 3.06 -24.30
C LYS A 189 -2.66 2.25 -23.85
N ARG A 190 -1.88 2.76 -22.90
CA ARG A 190 -0.70 2.04 -22.42
C ARG A 190 -1.09 0.77 -21.67
N ASP A 191 -0.41 -0.31 -21.93
CA ASP A 191 -0.64 -1.62 -21.31
C ASP A 191 -0.55 -1.54 -19.77
N SER A 192 0.33 -0.72 -19.22
CA SER A 192 0.45 -0.55 -17.76
C SER A 192 -0.78 0.13 -17.12
N VAL A 193 -1.46 1.02 -17.83
CA VAL A 193 -2.72 1.65 -17.36
C VAL A 193 -3.87 0.66 -17.44
N ARG A 194 -3.95 -0.07 -18.55
CA ARG A 194 -4.94 -1.13 -18.75
C ARG A 194 -4.79 -2.26 -17.74
N LEU A 195 -3.54 -2.68 -17.47
CA LEU A 195 -3.22 -3.70 -16.48
C LEU A 195 -3.70 -3.30 -15.07
N ARG A 196 -3.37 -2.09 -14.64
CA ARG A 196 -3.81 -1.57 -13.32
C ARG A 196 -5.32 -1.53 -13.20
N ARG A 197 -6.00 -1.02 -14.24
CA ARG A 197 -7.47 -0.99 -14.26
C ARG A 197 -8.02 -2.40 -14.14
N LYS A 198 -7.50 -3.36 -14.94
CA LYS A 198 -7.98 -4.74 -14.92
C LYS A 198 -7.72 -5.42 -13.56
N ALA A 199 -6.57 -5.19 -12.95
CA ALA A 199 -6.28 -5.69 -11.60
C ALA A 199 -7.29 -5.15 -10.57
N VAL A 200 -7.59 -3.84 -10.59
CA VAL A 200 -8.58 -3.22 -9.70
C VAL A 200 -9.99 -3.78 -9.92
N GLU A 201 -10.42 -3.95 -11.18
CA GLU A 201 -11.72 -4.54 -11.51
C GLU A 201 -11.88 -5.97 -10.97
N LEU A 202 -10.77 -6.70 -10.87
CA LEU A 202 -10.72 -8.07 -10.34
C LEU A 202 -10.37 -8.11 -8.84
N SER A 203 -10.32 -6.95 -8.17
CA SER A 203 -9.94 -6.81 -6.75
C SER A 203 -8.56 -7.40 -6.44
N ILE A 204 -7.64 -7.39 -7.40
CA ILE A 204 -6.26 -7.85 -7.23
C ILE A 204 -5.40 -6.64 -6.83
N PRO A 205 -4.70 -6.70 -5.67
CA PRO A 205 -3.79 -5.64 -5.25
C PRO A 205 -2.72 -5.34 -6.31
N CYS A 206 -2.68 -4.07 -6.74
CA CYS A 206 -1.71 -3.61 -7.74
C CYS A 206 -0.76 -2.58 -7.12
N ILE A 207 0.50 -2.98 -6.96
CA ILE A 207 1.54 -2.18 -6.31
C ILE A 207 2.36 -1.47 -7.39
N THR A 208 2.52 -0.16 -7.27
CA THR A 208 3.11 0.68 -8.31
C THR A 208 4.41 1.38 -7.90
N ALA A 209 4.87 1.19 -6.67
CA ALA A 209 6.11 1.76 -6.14
C ALA A 209 6.96 0.68 -5.48
N VAL A 210 8.28 0.79 -5.63
CA VAL A 210 9.26 -0.17 -5.11
C VAL A 210 9.21 -0.23 -3.58
N ASP A 211 9.21 0.93 -2.92
CA ASP A 211 9.15 1.02 -1.45
C ASP A 211 7.90 0.33 -0.90
N THR A 212 6.76 0.54 -1.55
CA THR A 212 5.49 -0.11 -1.17
C THR A 212 5.56 -1.62 -1.39
N ALA A 213 6.16 -2.06 -2.49
CA ALA A 213 6.35 -3.48 -2.77
C ALA A 213 7.23 -4.16 -1.71
N ASN A 214 8.35 -3.53 -1.36
CA ASN A 214 9.24 -4.04 -0.32
C ASN A 214 8.57 -4.09 1.05
N ALA A 215 7.85 -3.04 1.43
CA ALA A 215 7.10 -2.99 2.69
C ALA A 215 6.03 -4.08 2.75
N LEU A 216 5.24 -4.26 1.67
CA LEU A 216 4.24 -5.31 1.56
C LEU A 216 4.85 -6.71 1.71
N VAL A 217 5.94 -6.98 0.97
CA VAL A 217 6.60 -8.30 1.00
C VAL A 217 7.20 -8.59 2.39
N ASN A 218 7.73 -7.59 3.07
CA ASN A 218 8.19 -7.76 4.45
C ASN A 218 7.02 -8.04 5.42
N CYS A 219 5.85 -7.43 5.21
CA CYS A 219 4.64 -7.77 5.97
C CYS A 219 4.18 -9.22 5.70
N LEU A 220 4.22 -9.67 4.44
CA LEU A 220 3.86 -11.05 4.07
C LEU A 220 4.79 -12.10 4.69
N ARG A 221 6.05 -11.75 4.95
CA ARG A 221 7.03 -12.63 5.60
C ARG A 221 6.88 -12.73 7.12
N SER A 222 6.18 -11.78 7.73
CA SER A 222 5.91 -11.88 9.16
C SER A 222 4.90 -13.01 9.37
N ASP A 223 5.28 -14.05 10.12
CA ASP A 223 4.45 -15.21 10.46
C ASP A 223 3.30 -14.87 11.42
N HIS A 224 2.89 -13.59 11.47
CA HIS A 224 1.80 -13.16 12.32
C HIS A 224 0.45 -13.57 11.73
N SER A 225 -0.16 -14.55 12.35
CA SER A 225 -1.58 -14.83 12.17
C SER A 225 -2.39 -13.61 12.61
N MET A 226 -3.55 -13.39 11.98
CA MET A 226 -4.52 -12.37 12.43
C MET A 226 -4.87 -12.48 13.92
N LYS A 227 -4.72 -13.68 14.52
CA LYS A 227 -4.98 -13.94 15.93
C LYS A 227 -3.85 -13.45 16.85
N ASP A 228 -2.65 -13.31 16.31
CA ASP A 228 -1.44 -12.96 17.07
C ASP A 228 -1.17 -11.43 17.06
N ILE A 229 -1.96 -10.67 16.30
CA ILE A 229 -1.81 -9.23 16.20
C ILE A 229 -2.41 -8.57 17.44
N PRO A 230 -1.58 -7.95 18.33
CA PRO A 230 -2.07 -7.33 19.55
C PRO A 230 -2.99 -6.15 19.22
N LEU A 231 -4.17 -6.12 19.83
CA LEU A 231 -5.08 -4.98 19.72
C LEU A 231 -4.59 -3.83 20.60
N VAL A 232 -4.74 -2.62 20.12
CA VAL A 232 -4.44 -1.38 20.85
C VAL A 232 -5.75 -0.59 21.00
N ASP A 233 -6.16 -0.37 22.24
CA ASP A 233 -7.31 0.48 22.52
C ASP A 233 -6.88 1.95 22.45
N ILE A 234 -7.33 2.63 21.40
CA ILE A 234 -7.02 4.05 21.13
C ILE A 234 -7.66 4.96 22.19
N ALA A 235 -8.80 4.57 22.77
CA ALA A 235 -9.47 5.40 23.76
C ALA A 235 -8.68 5.48 25.08
N THR A 236 -7.97 4.41 25.45
CA THR A 236 -7.20 4.35 26.70
C THR A 236 -5.72 4.67 26.52
N LEU A 237 -5.26 4.82 25.29
CA LEU A 237 -3.83 4.98 24.96
C LEU A 237 -3.17 6.17 25.66
N TYR A 238 -3.91 7.27 25.88
CA TYR A 238 -3.46 8.51 26.52
C TYR A 238 -4.02 8.73 27.92
N HIS A 239 -4.87 7.82 28.40
CA HIS A 239 -5.51 7.93 29.72
C HIS A 239 -4.79 7.10 30.79
N LYS A 240 -3.56 6.64 30.55
CA LYS A 240 -2.75 6.12 31.65
C LYS A 240 -2.41 7.28 32.59
N LYS A 241 -3.17 7.36 33.65
CA LYS A 241 -2.84 8.13 34.85
C LYS A 241 -1.53 7.65 35.48
#